data_4717196fda1a473280ee79de132123e3
#
_entry.id   4717196fda1a473280ee79de132123e3
#
_cell.length_a   1.000
_cell.length_b   1.000
_cell.length_c   1.000
_cell.angle_alpha   90.00
_cell.angle_beta   90.00
_cell.angle_gamma   90.00
#
_symmetry.space_group_name_H-M   'P 1'
#
loop_
_entity.id
_entity.type
_entity.pdbx_description
1 polymer ?
#
loop_
_entity_poly.entity_id
_entity_poly.type
_entity_poly.pdbx_seq_one_letter_code
_entity_poly.pdbx_strand_id
1 'polypeptide(L)'
;MRSRTLLKFILPILVIAIALGLFQVLKASKPDREKPQLKEKVWQVDVMQVNKGNISPELTLYGRVESPELLNAAAPAGGVISQVLVQNGTQVKRGDILLQMDKRDFASVMVQARSDLTSIKNQISELEIRNRSNQAALKTERELLELADTNVQRMLKLKKQNLGTDSVLNDARSTLGRQQLSVISREFEVDSFKIKKSNLEAERNRQVARLSDAQLMVERSEVIAPFDAIVSATPVSIGDRVSTGQTLISLYPVNGLEIRAHVPARYVNSIQQEIAQGKQHHALVSTESGALQLQLIRLAGEAQASGIDAYFQSGGASYDFRPGSLLSLKFRLPQQLDVIAIPYQAIYGNSRVYLLIGDRLKAVNVESVGQYIKSDGATALLIRSAEISENDQIVVTHLPNAVDGLKVSLFK
;
A
#
# COMPACT_ATOMS: atom_id res chain seq x y z
N MET A 1 83.92 -73.12 -66.10
CA MET A 1 82.61 -72.58 -65.81
C MET A 1 82.28 -72.57 -64.31
N ARG A 2 82.88 -71.74 -63.45
CA ARG A 2 82.57 -71.65 -61.99
C ARG A 2 82.78 -70.26 -61.35
N SER A 3 82.84 -69.18 -62.12
CA SER A 3 83.07 -67.84 -61.54
C SER A 3 81.87 -66.85 -61.64
N ARG A 4 80.75 -67.17 -62.35
CA ARG A 4 79.62 -66.27 -62.53
C ARG A 4 78.48 -66.37 -61.49
N THR A 5 78.54 -67.43 -60.66
CA THR A 5 77.47 -67.62 -59.64
C THR A 5 77.80 -66.97 -58.30
N LEU A 6 79.07 -66.79 -57.93
CA LEU A 6 79.51 -66.07 -56.70
C LEU A 6 79.23 -64.61 -56.74
N LEU A 7 79.37 -63.97 -57.95
CA LEU A 7 79.15 -62.53 -58.11
C LEU A 7 77.66 -62.12 -57.91
N LYS A 8 76.74 -63.05 -58.18
CA LYS A 8 75.28 -62.75 -57.98
C LYS A 8 74.82 -62.74 -56.53
N PHE A 9 75.58 -63.36 -55.61
CA PHE A 9 75.26 -63.34 -54.17
C PHE A 9 76.07 -62.27 -53.39
N ILE A 10 77.23 -61.88 -53.89
CA ILE A 10 78.11 -60.89 -53.23
C ILE A 10 77.58 -59.44 -53.47
N LEU A 11 77.02 -59.18 -54.69
CA LEU A 11 76.53 -57.84 -55.03
C LEU A 11 75.39 -57.36 -54.17
N PRO A 12 74.33 -58.14 -53.89
CA PRO A 12 73.23 -57.65 -53.01
C PRO A 12 73.68 -57.51 -51.54
N ILE A 13 74.63 -58.32 -51.07
CA ILE A 13 75.17 -58.20 -49.70
C ILE A 13 75.99 -56.95 -49.56
N LEU A 14 76.79 -56.59 -50.60
CA LEU A 14 77.55 -55.28 -50.62
C LEU A 14 76.64 -54.11 -50.64
N VAL A 15 75.54 -54.14 -51.41
CA VAL A 15 74.55 -53.06 -51.46
C VAL A 15 73.84 -52.87 -50.11
N ILE A 16 73.48 -53.95 -49.44
CA ILE A 16 72.89 -53.91 -48.08
C ILE A 16 73.87 -53.33 -47.05
N ALA A 17 75.18 -53.77 -47.14
CA ALA A 17 76.20 -53.24 -46.24
C ALA A 17 76.44 -51.71 -46.44
N ILE A 18 76.46 -51.27 -47.68
CA ILE A 18 76.56 -49.80 -48.00
C ILE A 18 75.35 -49.10 -47.55
N ALA A 19 74.17 -49.60 -47.74
CA ALA A 19 72.90 -48.98 -47.28
C ALA A 19 72.84 -48.87 -45.73
N LEU A 20 73.27 -49.94 -45.02
CA LEU A 20 73.37 -49.90 -43.54
C LEU A 20 74.45 -48.93 -43.06
N GLY A 21 75.57 -48.81 -43.78
CA GLY A 21 76.64 -47.82 -43.47
C GLY A 21 76.12 -46.37 -43.67
N LEU A 22 75.46 -46.11 -44.79
CA LEU A 22 74.82 -44.84 -45.05
C LEU A 22 73.74 -44.50 -44.02
N PHE A 23 72.91 -45.47 -43.61
CA PHE A 23 71.91 -45.29 -42.60
C PHE A 23 72.51 -45.00 -41.22
N GLN A 24 73.61 -45.60 -40.85
CA GLN A 24 74.31 -45.31 -39.62
C GLN A 24 74.94 -43.92 -39.64
N VAL A 25 75.53 -43.51 -40.75
CA VAL A 25 76.09 -42.13 -40.91
C VAL A 25 74.99 -41.05 -40.89
N LEU A 26 73.86 -41.32 -41.55
CA LEU A 26 72.68 -40.48 -41.48
C LEU A 26 72.07 -40.39 -40.09
N LYS A 27 72.07 -41.46 -39.34
CA LYS A 27 71.57 -41.52 -37.97
C LYS A 27 72.50 -40.75 -37.01
N ALA A 28 73.80 -40.82 -37.22
CA ALA A 28 74.84 -40.12 -36.42
C ALA A 28 74.92 -38.60 -36.76
N SER A 29 74.51 -38.20 -37.98
CA SER A 29 74.45 -36.79 -38.37
C SER A 29 73.14 -36.10 -38.10
N LYS A 30 72.21 -36.76 -37.39
CA LYS A 30 71.03 -36.03 -36.90
C LYS A 30 71.48 -35.01 -35.90
N PRO A 31 71.27 -33.69 -36.17
CA PRO A 31 71.51 -32.65 -35.17
C PRO A 31 70.64 -32.92 -33.96
N ASP A 32 71.18 -32.87 -32.75
CA ASP A 32 70.46 -32.91 -31.50
C ASP A 32 69.42 -31.79 -31.55
N ARG A 33 68.12 -32.11 -31.65
CA ARG A 33 67.08 -31.14 -31.54
C ARG A 33 67.09 -30.67 -30.09
N GLU A 34 67.62 -29.48 -29.84
CA GLU A 34 67.37 -28.75 -28.60
C GLU A 34 65.89 -28.83 -28.32
N LYS A 35 65.52 -29.39 -27.15
CA LYS A 35 64.15 -29.41 -26.70
C LYS A 35 63.67 -27.97 -26.71
N PRO A 36 62.56 -27.65 -27.42
CA PRO A 36 62.06 -26.28 -27.44
C PRO A 36 61.85 -25.87 -25.97
N GLN A 37 62.58 -24.90 -25.49
CA GLN A 37 62.31 -24.24 -24.24
C GLN A 37 60.96 -23.59 -24.44
N LEU A 38 59.90 -24.17 -23.83
CA LEU A 38 58.59 -23.56 -23.73
C LEU A 38 58.77 -22.24 -22.98
N LYS A 39 58.94 -21.13 -23.72
CA LYS A 39 58.90 -19.81 -23.14
C LYS A 39 57.49 -19.62 -22.63
N GLU A 40 57.33 -19.65 -21.32
CA GLU A 40 56.03 -19.28 -20.68
C GLU A 40 55.56 -17.97 -21.26
N LYS A 41 54.35 -17.92 -21.81
CA LYS A 41 53.77 -16.69 -22.34
C LYS A 41 53.49 -15.77 -21.15
N VAL A 42 54.20 -14.67 -21.08
CA VAL A 42 54.00 -13.66 -20.03
C VAL A 42 52.95 -12.65 -20.51
N TRP A 43 51.91 -12.51 -19.71
CA TRP A 43 50.84 -11.52 -19.99
C TRP A 43 51.12 -10.24 -19.24
N GLN A 44 50.84 -9.10 -19.87
CA GLN A 44 50.92 -7.81 -19.21
C GLN A 44 49.61 -7.50 -18.49
N VAL A 45 49.70 -7.05 -17.25
CA VAL A 45 48.54 -6.76 -16.39
C VAL A 45 48.72 -5.45 -15.64
N ASP A 46 47.62 -4.76 -15.43
CA ASP A 46 47.49 -3.67 -14.47
C ASP A 46 47.04 -4.23 -13.12
N VAL A 47 47.51 -3.58 -12.05
CA VAL A 47 47.12 -3.94 -10.69
C VAL A 47 46.62 -2.73 -9.93
N MET A 48 45.74 -2.94 -9.01
CA MET A 48 45.34 -1.96 -8.02
C MET A 48 45.77 -2.42 -6.62
N GLN A 49 46.18 -1.49 -5.80
CA GLN A 49 46.50 -1.74 -4.41
C GLN A 49 45.19 -1.88 -3.60
N VAL A 50 45.13 -2.88 -2.75
CA VAL A 50 43.98 -3.12 -1.87
C VAL A 50 43.96 -2.05 -0.77
N ASN A 51 42.85 -1.35 -0.68
CA ASN A 51 42.50 -0.49 0.44
C ASN A 51 41.17 -1.00 1.03
N LYS A 52 41.23 -1.57 2.21
CA LYS A 52 40.02 -1.98 2.95
C LYS A 52 39.35 -0.77 3.57
N GLY A 53 38.05 -0.71 3.50
CA GLY A 53 37.28 0.39 4.04
C GLY A 53 35.88 0.00 4.47
N ASN A 54 35.27 0.92 5.22
CA ASN A 54 33.88 0.77 5.60
C ASN A 54 33.03 1.58 4.62
N ILE A 55 32.39 0.88 3.69
CA ILE A 55 31.68 1.49 2.56
C ILE A 55 30.21 1.08 2.59
N SER A 56 29.31 2.03 2.34
CA SER A 56 27.88 1.75 2.16
C SER A 56 27.61 1.43 0.68
N PRO A 57 27.14 0.22 0.36
CA PRO A 57 26.74 -0.11 -1.00
C PRO A 57 25.54 0.73 -1.44
N GLU A 58 25.42 0.96 -2.73
CA GLU A 58 24.26 1.59 -3.34
C GLU A 58 23.45 0.54 -4.12
N LEU A 59 22.14 0.58 -3.93
CA LEU A 59 21.19 -0.28 -4.62
C LEU A 59 20.27 0.57 -5.47
N THR A 60 20.24 0.31 -6.77
CA THR A 60 19.24 0.93 -7.63
C THR A 60 17.92 0.19 -7.48
N LEU A 61 16.91 0.92 -7.03
CA LEU A 61 15.53 0.46 -6.92
C LEU A 61 14.67 1.18 -7.95
N TYR A 62 13.63 0.51 -8.42
CA TYR A 62 12.59 1.14 -9.23
C TYR A 62 11.35 1.27 -8.39
N GLY A 63 10.90 2.49 -8.19
CA GLY A 63 9.77 2.81 -7.36
C GLY A 63 8.64 3.45 -8.15
N ARG A 64 7.41 3.20 -7.74
CA ARG A 64 6.20 3.82 -8.27
C ARG A 64 5.70 4.87 -7.30
N VAL A 65 5.37 6.04 -7.82
CA VAL A 65 4.73 7.09 -7.03
C VAL A 65 3.28 6.70 -6.74
N GLU A 66 2.90 6.73 -5.49
CA GLU A 66 1.55 6.42 -5.01
C GLU A 66 1.06 7.51 -4.07
N SER A 67 -0.26 7.67 -4.00
CA SER A 67 -0.88 8.48 -2.96
C SER A 67 -1.60 7.55 -1.97
N PRO A 68 -1.18 7.49 -0.70
CA PRO A 68 -1.88 6.70 0.31
C PRO A 68 -3.27 7.25 0.62
N GLU A 69 -3.50 8.54 0.36
CA GLU A 69 -4.75 9.25 0.62
C GLU A 69 -5.51 9.57 -0.67
N LEU A 70 -5.61 8.60 -1.60
CA LEU A 70 -6.44 8.77 -2.78
C LEU A 70 -7.92 8.75 -2.37
N LEU A 71 -8.59 9.90 -2.45
CA LEU A 71 -10.02 10.05 -2.20
C LEU A 71 -10.80 9.83 -3.48
N ASN A 72 -11.79 8.93 -3.42
CA ASN A 72 -12.79 8.76 -4.48
C ASN A 72 -14.15 9.24 -3.95
N ALA A 73 -14.57 10.44 -4.36
CA ALA A 73 -15.89 10.95 -4.03
C ALA A 73 -16.94 10.24 -4.88
N ALA A 74 -17.93 9.64 -4.23
CA ALA A 74 -18.98 8.85 -4.87
C ALA A 74 -20.34 9.53 -4.76
N ALA A 75 -21.23 9.24 -5.72
CA ALA A 75 -22.60 9.76 -5.73
C ALA A 75 -23.39 9.24 -4.51
N PRO A 76 -24.03 10.12 -3.72
CA PRO A 76 -24.80 9.74 -2.54
C PRO A 76 -26.08 8.97 -2.90
N ALA A 77 -26.64 9.28 -4.05
CA ALA A 77 -27.81 8.60 -4.64
C ALA A 77 -27.79 8.77 -6.16
N GLY A 78 -28.69 8.09 -6.85
CA GLY A 78 -28.87 8.27 -8.31
C GLY A 78 -29.35 9.67 -8.64
N GLY A 79 -28.74 10.30 -9.67
CA GLY A 79 -29.09 11.67 -10.08
C GLY A 79 -28.34 12.08 -11.32
N VAL A 80 -28.53 13.31 -11.76
CA VAL A 80 -27.91 13.91 -12.95
C VAL A 80 -26.81 14.89 -12.52
N ILE A 81 -25.68 14.88 -13.19
CA ILE A 81 -24.61 15.87 -13.01
C ILE A 81 -25.02 17.19 -13.63
N SER A 82 -25.19 18.23 -12.82
CA SER A 82 -25.58 19.58 -13.28
C SER A 82 -24.37 20.42 -13.68
N GLN A 83 -23.25 20.31 -12.95
CA GLN A 83 -22.04 21.09 -13.24
C GLN A 83 -20.79 20.29 -12.86
N VAL A 84 -19.73 20.47 -13.66
CA VAL A 84 -18.35 20.01 -13.38
C VAL A 84 -17.46 21.25 -13.46
N LEU A 85 -16.90 21.66 -12.33
CA LEU A 85 -16.18 22.92 -12.18
C LEU A 85 -14.66 22.79 -12.30
N VAL A 86 -14.17 21.55 -12.32
CA VAL A 86 -12.73 21.23 -12.33
C VAL A 86 -12.40 20.18 -13.40
N GLN A 87 -11.15 20.18 -13.84
CA GLN A 87 -10.63 19.24 -14.84
C GLN A 87 -9.50 18.39 -14.23
N ASN A 88 -9.19 17.27 -14.88
CA ASN A 88 -8.06 16.43 -14.47
C ASN A 88 -6.76 17.25 -14.44
N GLY A 89 -5.99 17.12 -13.37
CA GLY A 89 -4.76 17.85 -13.14
C GLY A 89 -4.94 19.24 -12.49
N THR A 90 -6.17 19.71 -12.31
CA THR A 90 -6.43 20.99 -11.62
C THR A 90 -6.08 20.88 -10.14
N GLN A 91 -5.34 21.86 -9.62
CA GLN A 91 -5.12 22.01 -8.19
C GLN A 91 -6.29 22.77 -7.57
N VAL A 92 -6.81 22.26 -6.46
CA VAL A 92 -7.95 22.78 -5.73
C VAL A 92 -7.59 22.97 -4.26
N LYS A 93 -8.26 23.93 -3.61
CA LYS A 93 -8.10 24.21 -2.18
C LYS A 93 -9.21 23.52 -1.38
N ARG A 94 -8.93 23.28 -0.12
CA ARG A 94 -9.95 22.82 0.82
C ARG A 94 -11.18 23.75 0.79
N GLY A 95 -12.36 23.16 0.59
CA GLY A 95 -13.64 23.85 0.52
C GLY A 95 -14.09 24.24 -0.88
N ASP A 96 -13.24 24.10 -1.91
CA ASP A 96 -13.64 24.37 -3.28
C ASP A 96 -14.69 23.35 -3.75
N ILE A 97 -15.70 23.85 -4.47
CA ILE A 97 -16.74 23.00 -5.08
C ILE A 97 -16.16 22.43 -6.37
N LEU A 98 -16.18 21.11 -6.49
CA LEU A 98 -15.60 20.38 -7.61
C LEU A 98 -16.62 20.03 -8.69
N LEU A 99 -17.77 19.54 -8.26
CA LEU A 99 -18.91 19.23 -9.11
C LEU A 99 -20.22 19.32 -8.32
N GLN A 100 -21.33 19.47 -9.04
CA GLN A 100 -22.65 19.52 -8.46
C GLN A 100 -23.59 18.55 -9.21
N MET A 101 -24.39 17.85 -8.44
CA MET A 101 -25.54 17.08 -8.94
C MET A 101 -26.79 17.97 -8.95
N ASP A 102 -27.79 17.61 -9.75
CA ASP A 102 -29.04 18.35 -9.79
C ASP A 102 -29.79 18.20 -8.45
N LYS A 103 -29.87 19.29 -7.70
CA LYS A 103 -30.55 19.33 -6.39
C LYS A 103 -32.03 18.93 -6.48
N ARG A 104 -32.67 19.07 -7.64
CA ARG A 104 -34.06 18.69 -7.84
C ARG A 104 -34.30 17.18 -7.65
N ASP A 105 -33.30 16.36 -7.97
CA ASP A 105 -33.37 14.92 -7.81
C ASP A 105 -33.49 14.52 -6.32
N PHE A 106 -32.95 15.36 -5.41
CA PHE A 106 -32.94 15.11 -3.96
C PHE A 106 -34.00 15.92 -3.20
N ALA A 107 -34.41 17.06 -3.74
CA ALA A 107 -35.36 17.99 -3.07
C ALA A 107 -36.72 17.34 -2.79
N SER A 108 -37.23 16.51 -3.71
CA SER A 108 -38.52 15.83 -3.55
C SER A 108 -38.54 14.88 -2.33
N VAL A 109 -37.47 14.14 -2.11
CA VAL A 109 -37.32 13.20 -0.97
C VAL A 109 -37.27 14.00 0.34
N MET A 110 -36.54 15.11 0.37
CA MET A 110 -36.45 16.00 1.55
C MET A 110 -37.81 16.64 1.88
N VAL A 111 -38.55 17.12 0.86
CA VAL A 111 -39.90 17.69 1.05
C VAL A 111 -40.86 16.64 1.59
N GLN A 112 -40.83 15.43 1.05
CA GLN A 112 -41.68 14.32 1.54
C GLN A 112 -41.35 13.99 3.01
N ALA A 113 -40.07 13.80 3.36
CA ALA A 113 -39.66 13.50 4.74
C ALA A 113 -40.05 14.63 5.73
N ARG A 114 -39.98 15.89 5.29
CA ARG A 114 -40.44 17.05 6.10
C ARG A 114 -41.96 17.01 6.31
N SER A 115 -42.73 16.66 5.29
CA SER A 115 -44.18 16.55 5.36
C SER A 115 -44.61 15.44 6.30
N ASP A 116 -43.96 14.27 6.21
CA ASP A 116 -44.23 13.11 7.09
C ASP A 116 -43.92 13.47 8.55
N LEU A 117 -42.79 14.14 8.83
CA LEU A 117 -42.49 14.63 10.17
C LEU A 117 -43.54 15.61 10.71
N THR A 118 -44.02 16.51 9.85
CA THR A 118 -45.09 17.46 10.23
C THR A 118 -46.36 16.75 10.54
N SER A 119 -46.77 15.70 9.76
CA SER A 119 -47.95 14.91 10.01
C SER A 119 -47.90 14.23 11.40
N ILE A 120 -46.76 13.62 11.76
CA ILE A 120 -46.63 13.01 13.09
C ILE A 120 -46.66 14.05 14.22
N LYS A 121 -46.05 15.22 14.04
CA LYS A 121 -46.17 16.33 15.03
C LYS A 121 -47.63 16.72 15.26
N ASN A 122 -48.42 16.82 14.18
CA ASN A 122 -49.86 17.17 14.27
C ASN A 122 -50.64 16.07 15.01
N GLN A 123 -50.33 14.79 14.76
CA GLN A 123 -50.95 13.67 15.47
C GLN A 123 -50.68 13.68 16.98
N ILE A 124 -49.41 14.03 17.36
CA ILE A 124 -49.07 14.20 18.78
C ILE A 124 -49.87 15.35 19.40
N SER A 125 -49.96 16.50 18.71
CA SER A 125 -50.73 17.64 19.19
C SER A 125 -52.23 17.30 19.34
N GLU A 126 -52.81 16.59 18.38
CA GLU A 126 -54.20 16.12 18.44
C GLU A 126 -54.41 15.22 19.65
N LEU A 127 -53.50 14.25 19.86
CA LEU A 127 -53.55 13.31 21.00
C LEU A 127 -53.46 14.08 22.34
N GLU A 128 -52.66 15.11 22.46
CA GLU A 128 -52.54 15.97 23.64
C GLU A 128 -53.81 16.78 23.91
N ILE A 129 -54.42 17.33 22.85
CA ILE A 129 -55.73 18.01 22.98
C ILE A 129 -56.81 17.05 23.46
N ARG A 130 -56.91 15.85 22.85
CA ARG A 130 -57.86 14.83 23.22
C ARG A 130 -57.66 14.36 24.68
N ASN A 131 -56.41 14.21 25.12
CA ASN A 131 -56.11 13.85 26.51
C ASN A 131 -56.56 14.93 27.51
N ARG A 132 -56.33 16.21 27.20
CA ARG A 132 -56.85 17.32 28.05
C ARG A 132 -58.35 17.28 28.18
N SER A 133 -59.09 17.03 27.07
CA SER A 133 -60.54 16.86 27.09
C SER A 133 -60.96 15.67 27.91
N ASN A 134 -60.29 14.51 27.76
CA ASN A 134 -60.59 13.30 28.54
C ASN A 134 -60.34 13.52 30.04
N GLN A 135 -59.28 14.21 30.44
CA GLN A 135 -59.02 14.53 31.85
C GLN A 135 -60.10 15.44 32.46
N ALA A 136 -60.58 16.47 31.70
CA ALA A 136 -61.67 17.30 32.13
C ALA A 136 -62.97 16.49 32.27
N ALA A 137 -63.32 15.66 31.29
CA ALA A 137 -64.48 14.81 31.34
C ALA A 137 -64.41 13.79 32.50
N LEU A 138 -63.23 13.18 32.77
CA LEU A 138 -63.03 12.26 33.89
C LEU A 138 -63.35 12.94 35.24
N LYS A 139 -62.91 14.22 35.39
CA LYS A 139 -63.25 14.97 36.62
C LYS A 139 -64.74 15.10 36.79
N THR A 140 -65.46 15.51 35.76
CA THR A 140 -66.93 15.64 35.82
C THR A 140 -67.65 14.29 36.06
N GLU A 141 -67.18 13.21 35.37
CA GLU A 141 -67.72 11.87 35.57
C GLU A 141 -67.53 11.31 37.02
N ARG A 142 -66.37 11.64 37.64
CA ARG A 142 -66.14 11.31 39.08
C ARG A 142 -67.06 12.09 40.02
N GLU A 143 -67.32 13.39 39.73
CA GLU A 143 -68.29 14.17 40.49
C GLU A 143 -69.70 13.59 40.36
N LEU A 144 -70.16 13.16 39.17
CA LEU A 144 -71.42 12.50 38.94
C LEU A 144 -71.48 11.13 39.63
N LEU A 145 -70.42 10.40 39.68
CA LEU A 145 -70.35 9.12 40.42
C LEU A 145 -70.55 9.31 41.90
N GLU A 146 -69.96 10.32 42.52
CA GLU A 146 -70.13 10.68 43.93
C GLU A 146 -71.56 11.07 44.22
N LEU A 147 -72.18 11.85 43.33
CA LEU A 147 -73.65 12.18 43.46
C LEU A 147 -74.50 10.94 43.35
N ALA A 148 -74.21 10.02 42.44
CA ALA A 148 -75.00 8.77 42.29
C ALA A 148 -74.81 7.85 43.53
N ASP A 149 -73.61 7.73 44.09
CA ASP A 149 -73.37 6.98 45.33
C ASP A 149 -74.15 7.61 46.51
N THR A 150 -74.07 8.94 46.65
CA THR A 150 -74.82 9.67 47.69
C THR A 150 -76.31 9.40 47.58
N ASN A 151 -76.83 9.37 46.34
CA ASN A 151 -78.26 9.01 46.12
C ASN A 151 -78.56 7.60 46.54
N VAL A 152 -77.75 6.60 46.21
CA VAL A 152 -77.96 5.20 46.69
C VAL A 152 -77.92 5.11 48.22
N GLN A 153 -77.00 5.80 48.90
CA GLN A 153 -76.93 5.89 50.36
C GLN A 153 -78.25 6.49 50.97
N ARG A 154 -78.71 7.55 50.29
CA ARG A 154 -80.03 8.15 50.72
C ARG A 154 -81.19 7.20 50.56
N MET A 155 -81.28 6.53 49.39
CA MET A 155 -82.37 5.51 49.18
C MET A 155 -82.27 4.36 50.13
N LEU A 156 -81.07 3.92 50.49
CA LEU A 156 -80.85 2.88 51.51
C LEU A 156 -81.36 3.32 52.90
N LYS A 157 -81.13 4.55 53.33
CA LYS A 157 -81.63 5.12 54.58
C LYS A 157 -83.16 5.20 54.57
N LEU A 158 -83.74 5.71 53.49
CA LEU A 158 -85.20 5.80 53.35
C LEU A 158 -85.89 4.39 53.40
N LYS A 159 -85.30 3.39 52.75
CA LYS A 159 -85.77 2.00 52.81
C LYS A 159 -85.69 1.43 54.23
N LYS A 160 -84.60 1.68 54.97
CA LYS A 160 -84.45 1.28 56.38
C LYS A 160 -85.57 1.90 57.29
N GLN A 161 -86.10 3.06 56.89
CA GLN A 161 -87.20 3.76 57.60
C GLN A 161 -88.58 3.37 57.08
N ASN A 162 -88.69 2.35 56.17
CA ASN A 162 -89.90 1.93 55.49
C ASN A 162 -90.55 3.04 54.60
N LEU A 163 -89.81 4.04 54.19
CA LEU A 163 -90.28 5.19 53.38
C LEU A 163 -89.82 5.07 51.90
N GLY A 164 -89.16 3.98 51.47
CA GLY A 164 -88.72 3.73 50.10
C GLY A 164 -89.07 2.34 49.60
N THR A 165 -89.22 2.21 48.24
CA THR A 165 -89.50 0.97 47.54
C THR A 165 -88.25 0.29 47.04
N ASP A 166 -88.26 -1.04 46.87
CA ASP A 166 -87.11 -1.75 46.25
C ASP A 166 -86.82 -1.34 44.82
N SER A 167 -87.86 -0.97 44.07
CA SER A 167 -87.72 -0.48 42.70
C SER A 167 -86.87 0.77 42.65
N VAL A 168 -87.11 1.80 43.46
CA VAL A 168 -86.38 3.04 43.49
C VAL A 168 -84.95 2.83 43.93
N LEU A 169 -84.68 1.93 44.88
CA LEU A 169 -83.30 1.57 45.25
C LEU A 169 -82.57 0.83 44.15
N ASN A 170 -83.21 -0.04 43.40
CA ASN A 170 -82.64 -0.79 42.30
C ASN A 170 -82.30 0.19 41.09
N ASP A 171 -83.20 1.16 40.85
CA ASP A 171 -82.97 2.20 39.84
C ASP A 171 -81.74 3.07 40.20
N ALA A 172 -81.61 3.48 41.47
CA ALA A 172 -80.50 4.22 41.97
C ALA A 172 -79.18 3.41 41.84
N ARG A 173 -79.18 2.09 42.16
CA ARG A 173 -78.06 1.20 42.00
C ARG A 173 -77.64 1.00 40.50
N SER A 174 -78.69 0.86 39.63
CA SER A 174 -78.44 0.74 38.18
C SER A 174 -77.75 2.02 37.63
N THR A 175 -78.21 3.20 38.14
CA THR A 175 -77.59 4.49 37.76
C THR A 175 -76.14 4.59 38.26
N LEU A 176 -75.86 4.20 39.50
CA LEU A 176 -74.52 4.11 40.04
C LEU A 176 -73.60 3.18 39.20
N GLY A 177 -74.10 1.97 38.88
CA GLY A 177 -73.38 1.02 38.06
C GLY A 177 -73.00 1.59 36.65
N ARG A 178 -73.93 2.25 35.98
CA ARG A 178 -73.64 2.94 34.69
C ARG A 178 -72.61 4.00 34.84
N GLN A 179 -72.64 4.85 35.90
CA GLN A 179 -71.70 5.88 36.15
C GLN A 179 -70.30 5.33 36.47
N GLN A 180 -70.18 4.21 37.20
CA GLN A 180 -68.95 3.49 37.47
C GLN A 180 -68.31 3.02 36.16
N LEU A 181 -69.08 2.42 35.24
CA LEU A 181 -68.55 2.01 33.91
C LEU A 181 -68.08 3.19 33.08
N SER A 182 -68.78 4.34 33.15
CA SER A 182 -68.35 5.57 32.44
C SER A 182 -66.97 6.08 32.95
N VAL A 183 -66.78 6.12 34.28
CA VAL A 183 -65.51 6.51 34.89
C VAL A 183 -64.40 5.53 34.49
N ILE A 184 -64.60 4.23 34.58
CA ILE A 184 -63.61 3.20 34.20
C ILE A 184 -63.19 3.39 32.72
N SER A 185 -64.19 3.57 31.84
CA SER A 185 -63.91 3.78 30.42
C SER A 185 -63.07 5.08 30.19
N ARG A 186 -63.38 6.16 30.93
CA ARG A 186 -62.64 7.40 30.80
C ARG A 186 -61.24 7.32 31.40
N GLU A 187 -61.08 6.62 32.52
CA GLU A 187 -59.78 6.33 33.12
C GLU A 187 -58.88 5.59 32.13
N PHE A 188 -59.39 4.52 31.48
CA PHE A 188 -58.67 3.79 30.46
C PHE A 188 -58.16 4.69 29.33
N GLU A 189 -58.97 5.65 28.82
CA GLU A 189 -58.54 6.60 27.80
C GLU A 189 -57.42 7.55 28.29
N VAL A 190 -57.51 8.00 29.54
CA VAL A 190 -56.47 8.85 30.16
C VAL A 190 -55.18 8.05 30.40
N ASP A 191 -55.28 6.84 30.93
CA ASP A 191 -54.09 6.02 31.21
C ASP A 191 -53.39 5.53 29.94
N SER A 192 -54.18 5.20 28.88
CA SER A 192 -53.63 4.79 27.59
C SER A 192 -52.89 5.90 26.86
N PHE A 193 -53.11 7.16 27.24
CA PHE A 193 -52.42 8.31 26.59
C PHE A 193 -50.94 8.21 26.61
N LYS A 194 -50.30 7.86 27.74
CA LYS A 194 -48.85 7.78 27.88
C LYS A 194 -48.23 6.80 26.87
N ILE A 195 -48.88 5.64 26.70
CA ILE A 195 -48.41 4.61 25.75
C ILE A 195 -48.61 5.10 24.31
N LYS A 196 -49.78 5.65 23.98
CA LYS A 196 -50.08 6.21 22.64
C LYS A 196 -49.10 7.31 22.30
N LYS A 197 -48.78 8.24 23.25
CA LYS A 197 -47.83 9.33 23.06
C LYS A 197 -46.42 8.80 22.84
N SER A 198 -45.96 7.85 23.65
CA SER A 198 -44.63 7.24 23.50
C SER A 198 -44.44 6.58 22.13
N ASN A 199 -45.48 5.89 21.62
CA ASN A 199 -45.43 5.29 20.27
C ASN A 199 -45.32 6.35 19.17
N LEU A 200 -46.07 7.46 19.26
CA LEU A 200 -45.95 8.57 18.29
C LEU A 200 -44.63 9.32 18.40
N GLU A 201 -44.06 9.45 19.60
CA GLU A 201 -42.73 10.03 19.79
C GLU A 201 -41.62 9.16 19.18
N ALA A 202 -41.73 7.84 19.30
CA ALA A 202 -40.80 6.91 18.61
C ALA A 202 -40.96 7.01 17.10
N GLU A 203 -42.17 7.16 16.56
CA GLU A 203 -42.39 7.40 15.12
C GLU A 203 -41.83 8.74 14.68
N ARG A 204 -42.04 9.83 15.46
CA ARG A 204 -41.45 11.12 15.21
C ARG A 204 -39.92 11.04 15.09
N ASN A 205 -39.27 10.30 15.99
CA ASN A 205 -37.81 10.13 15.95
C ASN A 205 -37.37 9.39 14.69
N ARG A 206 -38.12 8.41 14.19
CA ARG A 206 -37.87 7.76 12.90
C ARG A 206 -37.98 8.77 11.74
N GLN A 207 -39.01 9.63 11.75
CA GLN A 207 -39.16 10.65 10.69
C GLN A 207 -38.08 11.74 10.77
N VAL A 208 -37.61 12.09 11.97
CA VAL A 208 -36.44 12.99 12.14
C VAL A 208 -35.20 12.40 11.51
N ALA A 209 -34.92 11.09 11.73
CA ALA A 209 -33.78 10.40 11.10
C ALA A 209 -33.91 10.40 9.57
N ARG A 210 -35.08 10.09 9.02
CA ARG A 210 -35.33 10.14 7.56
C ARG A 210 -35.12 11.52 6.96
N LEU A 211 -35.57 12.57 7.66
CA LEU A 211 -35.34 13.96 7.21
C LEU A 211 -33.83 14.30 7.24
N SER A 212 -33.12 13.89 8.28
CA SER A 212 -31.66 14.06 8.37
C SER A 212 -30.93 13.35 7.24
N ASP A 213 -31.30 12.13 6.91
CA ASP A 213 -30.74 11.37 5.79
C ASP A 213 -30.99 12.10 4.45
N ALA A 214 -32.19 12.58 4.23
CA ALA A 214 -32.54 13.34 3.02
C ALA A 214 -31.77 14.66 2.92
N GLN A 215 -31.55 15.37 4.03
CA GLN A 215 -30.73 16.56 4.08
C GLN A 215 -29.27 16.28 3.74
N LEU A 216 -28.72 15.22 4.30
CA LEU A 216 -27.35 14.77 4.02
C LEU A 216 -27.16 14.40 2.55
N MET A 217 -28.17 13.82 1.88
CA MET A 217 -28.13 13.57 0.44
C MET A 217 -28.06 14.85 -0.38
N VAL A 218 -28.81 15.88 0.02
CA VAL A 218 -28.76 17.21 -0.61
C VAL A 218 -27.41 17.87 -0.40
N GLU A 219 -26.85 17.83 0.80
CA GLU A 219 -25.51 18.37 1.08
C GLU A 219 -24.43 17.65 0.25
N ARG A 220 -24.48 16.33 0.21
CA ARG A 220 -23.52 15.51 -0.56
C ARG A 220 -23.72 15.57 -2.08
N SER A 221 -24.81 16.19 -2.58
CA SER A 221 -25.00 16.46 -3.99
C SER A 221 -24.01 17.52 -4.52
N GLU A 222 -23.39 18.29 -3.62
CA GLU A 222 -22.24 19.14 -3.90
C GLU A 222 -20.97 18.42 -3.40
N VAL A 223 -20.07 18.08 -4.31
CA VAL A 223 -18.79 17.50 -3.97
C VAL A 223 -17.78 18.60 -3.75
N ILE A 224 -17.25 18.69 -2.54
CA ILE A 224 -16.27 19.70 -2.12
C ILE A 224 -14.93 19.04 -1.80
N ALA A 225 -13.82 19.76 -2.01
CA ALA A 225 -12.48 19.30 -1.65
C ALA A 225 -12.30 19.32 -0.11
N PRO A 226 -12.00 18.17 0.55
CA PRO A 226 -11.83 18.12 2.00
C PRO A 226 -10.44 18.61 2.46
N PHE A 227 -9.47 18.70 1.55
CA PHE A 227 -8.10 19.17 1.74
C PHE A 227 -7.57 19.80 0.43
N ASP A 228 -6.40 20.45 0.48
CA ASP A 228 -5.71 20.96 -0.70
C ASP A 228 -5.24 19.78 -1.55
N ALA A 229 -5.78 19.66 -2.76
CA ALA A 229 -5.67 18.46 -3.58
C ALA A 229 -5.38 18.75 -5.06
N ILE A 230 -5.01 17.69 -5.77
CA ILE A 230 -4.98 17.66 -7.23
C ILE A 230 -6.04 16.67 -7.72
N VAL A 231 -6.81 17.07 -8.71
CA VAL A 231 -7.81 16.22 -9.36
C VAL A 231 -7.11 15.14 -10.18
N SER A 232 -7.25 13.89 -9.77
CA SER A 232 -6.67 12.74 -10.49
C SER A 232 -7.49 12.35 -11.70
N ALA A 233 -8.82 12.21 -11.51
CA ALA A 233 -9.73 11.81 -12.55
C ALA A 233 -11.14 12.35 -12.29
N THR A 234 -11.84 12.70 -13.36
CA THR A 234 -13.26 13.08 -13.37
C THR A 234 -13.97 12.22 -14.44
N PRO A 235 -14.42 11.01 -14.06
CA PRO A 235 -15.00 10.05 -15.01
C PRO A 235 -16.45 10.38 -15.41
N VAL A 236 -16.97 11.55 -15.05
CA VAL A 236 -18.34 12.00 -15.34
C VAL A 236 -18.35 13.32 -16.07
N SER A 237 -19.40 13.57 -16.85
CA SER A 237 -19.65 14.80 -17.62
C SER A 237 -20.97 15.43 -17.24
N ILE A 238 -21.11 16.73 -17.56
CA ILE A 238 -22.39 17.46 -17.40
C ILE A 238 -23.48 16.76 -18.18
N GLY A 239 -24.61 16.49 -17.53
CA GLY A 239 -25.76 15.78 -18.11
C GLY A 239 -25.72 14.25 -17.90
N ASP A 240 -24.61 13.68 -17.45
CA ASP A 240 -24.54 12.26 -17.14
C ASP A 240 -25.47 11.88 -15.99
N ARG A 241 -26.17 10.73 -16.16
CA ARG A 241 -26.93 10.13 -15.09
C ARG A 241 -26.07 9.10 -14.35
N VAL A 242 -25.89 9.30 -13.05
CA VAL A 242 -25.06 8.46 -12.20
C VAL A 242 -25.90 7.62 -11.24
N SER A 243 -25.37 6.48 -10.83
CA SER A 243 -25.98 5.58 -9.85
C SER A 243 -25.35 5.80 -8.46
N THR A 244 -26.06 5.39 -7.40
CA THR A 244 -25.55 5.42 -6.02
C THR A 244 -24.21 4.68 -5.93
N GLY A 245 -23.20 5.30 -5.30
CA GLY A 245 -21.88 4.73 -5.12
C GLY A 245 -20.95 4.84 -6.33
N GLN A 246 -21.42 5.37 -7.47
CA GLN A 246 -20.57 5.60 -8.64
C GLN A 246 -19.55 6.71 -8.34
N THR A 247 -18.26 6.46 -8.64
CA THR A 247 -17.20 7.46 -8.48
C THR A 247 -17.45 8.66 -9.40
N LEU A 248 -17.50 9.84 -8.82
CA LEU A 248 -17.71 11.12 -9.51
C LEU A 248 -16.39 11.82 -9.80
N ILE A 249 -15.47 11.82 -8.84
CA ILE A 249 -14.16 12.46 -8.94
C ILE A 249 -13.18 11.77 -8.01
N SER A 250 -11.91 11.71 -8.43
CA SER A 250 -10.80 11.19 -7.63
C SER A 250 -9.81 12.31 -7.36
N LEU A 251 -9.37 12.44 -6.12
CA LEU A 251 -8.47 13.48 -5.64
C LEU A 251 -7.31 12.86 -4.86
N TYR A 252 -6.13 13.49 -4.93
CA TYR A 252 -5.04 13.18 -4.03
C TYR A 252 -4.45 14.46 -3.44
N PRO A 253 -3.92 14.43 -2.20
CA PRO A 253 -3.37 15.63 -1.56
C PRO A 253 -2.13 16.13 -2.32
N VAL A 254 -1.93 17.44 -2.32
CA VAL A 254 -0.74 18.09 -2.94
C VAL A 254 0.53 17.59 -2.29
N ASN A 255 0.50 17.33 -0.98
CA ASN A 255 1.63 16.80 -0.20
C ASN A 255 1.30 15.37 0.25
N GLY A 256 2.33 14.57 0.52
CA GLY A 256 2.13 13.22 1.07
C GLY A 256 2.21 12.10 0.03
N LEU A 257 2.69 12.39 -1.19
CA LEU A 257 3.01 11.34 -2.15
C LEU A 257 4.15 10.47 -1.61
N GLU A 258 4.03 9.19 -1.79
CA GLU A 258 5.01 8.18 -1.41
C GLU A 258 5.54 7.47 -2.65
N ILE A 259 6.78 7.01 -2.57
CA ILE A 259 7.35 6.18 -3.62
C ILE A 259 7.52 4.78 -3.05
N ARG A 260 6.74 3.84 -3.58
CA ARG A 260 6.83 2.42 -3.23
C ARG A 260 7.87 1.76 -4.13
N ALA A 261 8.92 1.21 -3.52
CA ALA A 261 9.98 0.48 -4.21
C ALA A 261 10.25 -0.87 -3.53
N HIS A 262 10.53 -1.89 -4.34
CA HIS A 262 10.78 -3.24 -3.85
C HIS A 262 12.23 -3.44 -3.44
N VAL A 263 12.47 -3.78 -2.18
CA VAL A 263 13.80 -4.11 -1.62
C VAL A 263 13.98 -5.62 -1.61
N PRO A 264 15.04 -6.15 -2.29
CA PRO A 264 15.29 -7.59 -2.33
C PRO A 264 15.54 -8.20 -0.95
N ALA A 265 15.07 -9.45 -0.76
CA ALA A 265 15.05 -10.16 0.53
C ALA A 265 16.41 -10.18 1.25
N ARG A 266 17.52 -10.29 0.50
CA ARG A 266 18.89 -10.31 1.05
C ARG A 266 19.29 -9.08 1.83
N TYR A 267 18.65 -7.93 1.61
CA TYR A 267 18.97 -6.67 2.28
C TYR A 267 18.00 -6.32 3.42
N VAL A 268 16.86 -6.99 3.50
CA VAL A 268 15.76 -6.64 4.41
C VAL A 268 16.22 -6.68 5.87
N ASN A 269 16.88 -7.76 6.28
CA ASN A 269 17.30 -7.94 7.68
C ASN A 269 18.26 -6.86 8.15
N SER A 270 19.24 -6.48 7.31
CA SER A 270 20.21 -5.44 7.66
C SER A 270 19.56 -4.06 7.78
N ILE A 271 18.61 -3.74 6.91
CA ILE A 271 17.86 -2.49 6.97
C ILE A 271 16.97 -2.46 8.22
N GLN A 272 16.25 -3.55 8.52
CA GLN A 272 15.40 -3.63 9.70
C GLN A 272 16.19 -3.47 11.01
N GLN A 273 17.39 -4.06 11.10
CA GLN A 273 18.26 -3.90 12.25
C GLN A 273 18.69 -2.45 12.48
N GLU A 274 19.03 -1.74 11.40
CA GLU A 274 19.42 -0.33 11.51
C GLU A 274 18.21 0.56 11.86
N ILE A 275 17.03 0.30 11.30
CA ILE A 275 15.79 1.00 11.67
C ILE A 275 15.48 0.78 13.16
N ALA A 276 15.63 -0.44 13.67
CA ALA A 276 15.43 -0.74 15.09
C ALA A 276 16.44 -0.01 16.01
N GLN A 277 17.61 0.35 15.47
CA GLN A 277 18.61 1.19 16.15
C GLN A 277 18.35 2.70 16.02
N GLY A 278 17.25 3.10 15.35
CA GLY A 278 16.87 4.50 15.13
C GLY A 278 17.63 5.19 13.99
N LYS A 279 18.35 4.44 13.15
CA LYS A 279 19.02 5.02 12.00
C LYS A 279 18.03 5.31 10.86
N GLN A 280 18.22 6.46 10.21
CA GLN A 280 17.42 6.86 9.07
C GLN A 280 18.10 6.44 7.77
N HIS A 281 17.31 5.92 6.85
CA HIS A 281 17.78 5.54 5.52
C HIS A 281 17.24 6.50 4.47
N HIS A 282 18.08 6.81 3.48
CA HIS A 282 17.78 7.76 2.43
C HIS A 282 18.01 7.14 1.07
N ALA A 283 17.22 7.58 0.10
CA ALA A 283 17.42 7.29 -1.31
C ALA A 283 17.53 8.60 -2.08
N LEU A 284 18.26 8.59 -3.19
CA LEU A 284 18.38 9.73 -4.11
C LEU A 284 17.62 9.42 -5.39
N VAL A 285 16.81 10.35 -5.84
CA VAL A 285 16.16 10.34 -7.15
C VAL A 285 16.77 11.45 -7.99
N SER A 286 17.21 11.14 -9.21
CA SER A 286 17.61 12.14 -10.16
C SER A 286 16.40 12.75 -10.84
N THR A 287 16.22 14.05 -10.74
CA THR A 287 15.19 14.84 -11.40
C THR A 287 15.82 15.82 -12.38
N GLU A 288 15.03 16.43 -13.25
CA GLU A 288 15.51 17.47 -14.16
C GLU A 288 16.09 18.70 -13.41
N SER A 289 15.55 18.97 -12.22
CA SER A 289 15.98 20.07 -11.35
C SER A 289 17.12 19.71 -10.39
N GLY A 290 17.65 18.48 -10.44
CA GLY A 290 18.74 18.01 -9.58
C GLY A 290 18.44 16.71 -8.85
N ALA A 291 19.28 16.36 -7.88
CA ALA A 291 19.08 15.16 -7.05
C ALA A 291 18.16 15.48 -5.87
N LEU A 292 17.08 14.72 -5.77
CA LEU A 292 16.15 14.79 -4.66
C LEU A 292 16.46 13.70 -3.63
N GLN A 293 16.57 14.09 -2.37
CA GLN A 293 16.70 13.14 -1.27
C GLN A 293 15.33 12.72 -0.74
N LEU A 294 15.12 11.42 -0.69
CA LEU A 294 13.95 10.77 -0.12
C LEU A 294 14.33 10.06 1.18
N GLN A 295 13.47 10.08 2.16
CA GLN A 295 13.62 9.35 3.41
C GLN A 295 12.78 8.07 3.36
N LEU A 296 13.35 6.96 3.79
CA LEU A 296 12.59 5.73 4.05
C LEU A 296 11.72 5.95 5.30
N ILE A 297 10.41 5.92 5.12
CA ILE A 297 9.45 6.15 6.22
C ILE A 297 8.97 4.86 6.86
N ARG A 298 8.81 3.79 6.07
CA ARG A 298 8.40 2.47 6.55
C ARG A 298 8.69 1.36 5.54
N LEU A 299 8.72 0.14 6.04
CA LEU A 299 8.63 -1.08 5.26
C LEU A 299 7.20 -1.60 5.29
N ALA A 300 6.78 -2.34 4.27
CA ALA A 300 5.47 -2.99 4.23
C ALA A 300 5.30 -3.97 5.40
N GLY A 301 4.07 -4.17 5.84
CA GLY A 301 3.76 -5.16 6.89
C GLY A 301 3.83 -6.61 6.42
N GLU A 302 3.80 -6.83 5.10
CA GLU A 302 3.89 -8.15 4.49
C GLU A 302 5.13 -8.24 3.61
N ALA A 303 5.86 -9.35 3.73
CA ALA A 303 7.02 -9.67 2.90
C ALA A 303 6.67 -10.75 1.89
N GLN A 304 7.29 -10.67 0.70
CA GLN A 304 7.25 -11.71 -0.33
C GLN A 304 8.57 -12.48 -0.35
N ALA A 305 8.61 -13.63 -1.00
CA ALA A 305 9.85 -14.40 -1.16
C ALA A 305 10.96 -13.60 -1.87
N SER A 306 10.61 -12.66 -2.75
CA SER A 306 11.52 -11.77 -3.46
C SER A 306 12.07 -10.63 -2.59
N GLY A 307 11.36 -10.21 -1.53
CA GLY A 307 11.71 -9.08 -0.68
C GLY A 307 10.52 -8.40 -0.04
N ILE A 308 10.67 -7.11 0.27
CA ILE A 308 9.66 -6.29 0.92
C ILE A 308 9.52 -4.94 0.22
N ASP A 309 8.32 -4.39 0.21
CA ASP A 309 8.10 -3.04 -0.30
C ASP A 309 8.52 -2.00 0.75
N ALA A 310 9.27 -1.02 0.31
CA ALA A 310 9.74 0.11 1.09
C ALA A 310 9.08 1.39 0.59
N TYR A 311 8.65 2.23 1.51
CA TYR A 311 7.97 3.48 1.21
C TYR A 311 8.89 4.65 1.53
N PHE A 312 9.10 5.50 0.54
CA PHE A 312 9.95 6.67 0.63
C PHE A 312 9.13 7.94 0.45
N GLN A 313 9.50 8.99 1.16
CA GLN A 313 8.85 10.29 1.08
C GLN A 313 9.90 11.41 1.02
N SER A 314 9.56 12.52 0.37
CA SER A 314 10.39 13.72 0.39
C SER A 314 10.14 14.54 1.65
N GLY A 315 11.18 15.14 2.21
CA GLY A 315 11.11 15.93 3.43
C GLY A 315 10.47 17.31 3.29
N GLY A 316 9.37 17.45 2.54
CA GLY A 316 8.55 18.68 2.53
C GLY A 316 8.54 19.49 1.25
N ALA A 317 9.23 19.10 0.20
CA ALA A 317 9.09 19.76 -1.11
C ALA A 317 7.97 19.09 -1.91
N SER A 318 7.01 19.88 -2.39
CA SER A 318 6.06 19.45 -3.41
C SER A 318 6.82 19.28 -4.71
N TYR A 319 6.97 18.04 -5.16
CA TYR A 319 7.58 17.75 -6.45
C TYR A 319 6.49 17.45 -7.47
N ASP A 320 6.76 17.79 -8.73
CA ASP A 320 5.87 17.53 -9.87
C ASP A 320 5.71 16.04 -10.20
N PHE A 321 5.91 15.16 -9.21
CA PHE A 321 5.61 13.74 -9.37
C PHE A 321 4.10 13.52 -9.38
N ARG A 322 3.67 12.67 -10.28
CA ARG A 322 2.27 12.27 -10.36
C ARG A 322 2.11 10.81 -9.94
N PRO A 323 1.05 10.45 -9.24
CA PRO A 323 0.73 9.05 -8.96
C PRO A 323 0.80 8.22 -10.23
N GLY A 324 1.45 7.06 -10.15
CA GLY A 324 1.69 6.17 -11.28
C GLY A 324 3.04 6.35 -11.97
N SER A 325 3.77 7.46 -11.75
CA SER A 325 5.11 7.65 -12.31
C SER A 325 6.09 6.61 -11.77
N LEU A 326 7.01 6.17 -12.65
CA LEU A 326 8.11 5.27 -12.26
C LEU A 326 9.40 6.09 -12.10
N LEU A 327 10.07 5.88 -10.99
CA LEU A 327 11.30 6.57 -10.63
C LEU A 327 12.41 5.56 -10.32
N SER A 328 13.63 5.93 -10.68
CA SER A 328 14.84 5.19 -10.29
C SER A 328 15.44 5.82 -9.04
N LEU A 329 15.53 5.03 -7.97
CA LEU A 329 16.06 5.44 -6.68
C LEU A 329 17.43 4.82 -6.44
N LYS A 330 18.42 5.62 -6.10
CA LYS A 330 19.70 5.16 -5.57
C LYS A 330 19.59 5.06 -4.06
N PHE A 331 19.35 3.86 -3.57
CA PHE A 331 19.15 3.59 -2.15
C PHE A 331 20.48 3.21 -1.51
N ARG A 332 20.88 3.95 -0.48
CA ARG A 332 22.11 3.68 0.27
C ARG A 332 21.83 2.60 1.31
N LEU A 333 22.54 1.48 1.17
CA LEU A 333 22.44 0.33 2.07
C LEU A 333 23.29 0.54 3.34
N PRO A 334 23.05 -0.27 4.39
CA PRO A 334 23.88 -0.30 5.59
C PRO A 334 25.36 -0.44 5.28
N GLN A 335 26.19 0.26 6.06
CA GLN A 335 27.64 0.23 5.91
C GLN A 335 28.19 -1.18 6.09
N GLN A 336 29.02 -1.59 5.16
CA GLN A 336 29.74 -2.87 5.21
C GLN A 336 31.17 -2.62 5.67
N LEU A 337 31.61 -3.43 6.65
CA LEU A 337 32.97 -3.32 7.22
C LEU A 337 33.96 -4.17 6.39
N ASP A 338 35.20 -3.74 6.35
CA ASP A 338 36.32 -4.47 5.75
C ASP A 338 36.09 -4.89 4.28
N VAL A 339 35.47 -4.03 3.48
CA VAL A 339 35.21 -4.27 2.07
C VAL A 339 36.24 -3.57 1.17
N ILE A 340 36.44 -4.13 0.00
CA ILE A 340 37.36 -3.64 -1.02
C ILE A 340 36.55 -3.26 -2.25
N ALA A 341 36.74 -2.03 -2.77
CA ALA A 341 36.07 -1.59 -3.98
C ALA A 341 36.94 -1.86 -5.20
N ILE A 342 36.51 -2.80 -6.05
CA ILE A 342 37.22 -3.22 -7.26
C ILE A 342 36.44 -2.85 -8.53
N PRO A 343 37.09 -2.58 -9.66
CA PRO A 343 36.40 -2.46 -10.94
C PRO A 343 35.83 -3.81 -11.38
N TYR A 344 34.68 -3.78 -12.08
CA TYR A 344 33.99 -5.01 -12.52
C TYR A 344 34.84 -5.95 -13.36
N GLN A 345 35.81 -5.39 -14.11
CA GLN A 345 36.72 -6.19 -14.93
C GLN A 345 37.73 -7.04 -14.12
N ALA A 346 37.89 -6.76 -12.82
CA ALA A 346 38.81 -7.51 -11.94
C ALA A 346 38.20 -8.82 -11.41
N ILE A 347 36.83 -8.98 -11.48
CA ILE A 347 36.17 -10.19 -11.01
C ILE A 347 35.98 -11.21 -12.14
N TYR A 348 36.21 -12.45 -11.82
CA TYR A 348 36.04 -13.60 -12.72
C TYR A 348 34.85 -14.46 -12.23
N GLY A 349 33.87 -14.60 -13.11
CA GLY A 349 32.58 -15.14 -12.71
C GLY A 349 31.92 -14.22 -11.68
N ASN A 350 31.43 -14.77 -10.57
CA ASN A 350 30.79 -13.98 -9.51
C ASN A 350 31.56 -13.96 -8.18
N SER A 351 32.69 -14.68 -8.08
CA SER A 351 33.30 -14.96 -6.78
C SER A 351 34.82 -15.11 -6.78
N ARG A 352 35.53 -14.75 -7.85
CA ARG A 352 36.98 -14.95 -7.92
C ARG A 352 37.69 -13.69 -8.37
N VAL A 353 38.81 -13.37 -7.71
CA VAL A 353 39.79 -12.36 -8.13
C VAL A 353 41.18 -12.97 -8.16
N TYR A 354 42.13 -12.30 -8.80
CA TYR A 354 43.52 -12.74 -8.82
C TYR A 354 44.41 -11.68 -8.14
N LEU A 355 45.21 -12.17 -7.19
CA LEU A 355 46.31 -11.38 -6.59
C LEU A 355 47.58 -11.60 -7.38
N LEU A 356 48.42 -10.56 -7.45
CA LEU A 356 49.79 -10.66 -7.96
C LEU A 356 50.72 -10.98 -6.80
N ILE A 357 51.34 -12.16 -6.81
CA ILE A 357 52.37 -12.57 -5.86
C ILE A 357 53.67 -12.81 -6.63
N GLY A 358 54.63 -11.85 -6.50
CA GLY A 358 55.83 -11.87 -7.29
C GLY A 358 55.54 -11.62 -8.79
N ASP A 359 55.71 -12.68 -9.63
CA ASP A 359 55.43 -12.61 -11.06
C ASP A 359 54.27 -13.58 -11.46
N ARG A 360 53.49 -14.10 -10.50
CA ARG A 360 52.44 -15.09 -10.72
C ARG A 360 51.09 -14.67 -10.13
N LEU A 361 50.02 -15.12 -10.79
CA LEU A 361 48.64 -14.98 -10.31
C LEU A 361 48.33 -15.98 -9.19
N LYS A 362 47.69 -15.52 -8.12
CA LYS A 362 47.06 -16.38 -7.12
C LYS A 362 45.55 -16.15 -7.15
N ALA A 363 44.80 -17.18 -7.39
CA ALA A 363 43.33 -17.15 -7.38
C ALA A 363 42.82 -17.06 -5.93
N VAL A 364 41.94 -16.12 -5.66
CA VAL A 364 41.30 -15.93 -4.33
C VAL A 364 39.79 -15.85 -4.51
N ASN A 365 39.07 -16.56 -3.66
CA ASN A 365 37.62 -16.49 -3.63
C ASN A 365 37.17 -15.27 -2.81
N VAL A 366 36.15 -14.59 -3.33
CA VAL A 366 35.61 -13.37 -2.73
C VAL A 366 34.09 -13.43 -2.68
N GLU A 367 33.51 -12.81 -1.67
CA GLU A 367 32.08 -12.59 -1.58
C GLU A 367 31.75 -11.20 -2.15
N SER A 368 30.82 -11.15 -3.10
CA SER A 368 30.28 -9.88 -3.62
C SER A 368 29.26 -9.32 -2.65
N VAL A 369 29.52 -8.15 -2.08
CA VAL A 369 28.68 -7.51 -1.04
C VAL A 369 27.72 -6.48 -1.62
N GLY A 370 28.04 -5.90 -2.79
CA GLY A 370 27.19 -4.90 -3.44
C GLY A 370 27.93 -4.05 -4.44
N GLN A 371 27.27 -3.02 -4.91
CA GLN A 371 27.81 -2.05 -5.84
C GLN A 371 28.09 -0.72 -5.11
N TYR A 372 29.05 0.02 -5.58
CA TYR A 372 29.39 1.34 -5.05
C TYR A 372 29.71 2.27 -6.21
N ILE A 373 29.13 3.47 -6.17
CA ILE A 373 29.44 4.53 -7.14
C ILE A 373 30.49 5.42 -6.52
N LYS A 374 31.68 5.47 -7.16
CA LYS A 374 32.76 6.35 -6.74
C LYS A 374 32.40 7.83 -7.00
N SER A 375 33.12 8.74 -6.37
CA SER A 375 32.95 10.18 -6.55
C SER A 375 33.16 10.67 -8.01
N ASP A 376 33.90 9.92 -8.79
CA ASP A 376 34.10 10.14 -10.23
C ASP A 376 33.00 9.61 -11.14
N GLY A 377 31.96 9.00 -10.55
CA GLY A 377 30.84 8.37 -11.26
C GLY A 377 31.10 6.93 -11.71
N ALA A 378 32.31 6.40 -11.53
CA ALA A 378 32.64 5.04 -11.90
C ALA A 378 31.97 4.03 -10.92
N THR A 379 31.38 2.99 -11.49
CA THR A 379 30.78 1.92 -10.67
C THR A 379 31.84 0.88 -10.29
N ALA A 380 31.99 0.61 -9.00
CA ALA A 380 32.85 -0.42 -8.44
C ALA A 380 32.02 -1.52 -7.79
N LEU A 381 32.56 -2.74 -7.77
CA LEU A 381 32.03 -3.86 -7.03
C LEU A 381 32.67 -3.91 -5.65
N LEU A 382 31.88 -4.01 -4.60
CA LEU A 382 32.38 -4.24 -3.24
C LEU A 382 32.53 -5.73 -3.00
N ILE A 383 33.74 -6.15 -2.64
CA ILE A 383 34.04 -7.53 -2.30
C ILE A 383 34.57 -7.66 -0.88
N ARG A 384 34.41 -8.84 -0.31
CA ARG A 384 34.97 -9.23 0.99
C ARG A 384 35.71 -10.56 0.84
N SER A 385 36.89 -10.65 1.44
CA SER A 385 37.62 -11.92 1.58
C SER A 385 38.55 -11.86 2.80
N ALA A 386 38.65 -12.96 3.53
CA ALA A 386 39.60 -13.11 4.62
C ALA A 386 41.04 -13.38 4.13
N GLU A 387 41.18 -13.82 2.87
CA GLU A 387 42.49 -14.17 2.26
C GLU A 387 43.22 -12.97 1.66
N ILE A 388 42.57 -11.80 1.57
CA ILE A 388 43.14 -10.59 1.00
C ILE A 388 43.55 -9.66 2.16
N SER A 389 44.81 -9.26 2.17
CA SER A 389 45.38 -8.34 3.15
C SER A 389 45.45 -6.90 2.63
N GLU A 390 45.62 -5.93 3.54
CA GLU A 390 45.89 -4.54 3.20
C GLU A 390 47.17 -4.44 2.38
N ASN A 391 47.17 -3.61 1.34
CA ASN A 391 48.26 -3.41 0.38
C ASN A 391 48.55 -4.58 -0.58
N ASP A 392 47.79 -5.68 -0.55
CA ASP A 392 47.88 -6.69 -1.62
C ASP A 392 47.57 -6.06 -2.98
N GLN A 393 48.05 -6.68 -4.06
CA GLN A 393 47.85 -6.19 -5.43
C GLN A 393 46.82 -7.06 -6.14
N ILE A 394 45.62 -6.50 -6.42
CA ILE A 394 44.59 -7.16 -7.23
C ILE A 394 44.79 -6.83 -8.69
N VAL A 395 44.79 -7.86 -9.54
CA VAL A 395 44.89 -7.68 -10.99
C VAL A 395 43.54 -7.16 -11.52
N VAL A 396 43.61 -6.02 -12.22
CA VAL A 396 42.42 -5.35 -12.79
C VAL A 396 42.24 -5.61 -14.28
N THR A 397 43.32 -6.06 -14.97
CA THR A 397 43.22 -6.45 -16.37
C THR A 397 42.54 -7.78 -16.52
N HIS A 398 41.45 -7.84 -17.29
CA HIS A 398 40.70 -9.09 -17.51
C HIS A 398 41.47 -9.97 -18.51
N LEU A 399 41.95 -11.13 -18.05
CA LEU A 399 42.65 -12.12 -18.88
C LEU A 399 41.68 -13.27 -19.25
N PRO A 400 41.47 -13.58 -20.54
CA PRO A 400 40.53 -14.62 -20.97
C PRO A 400 40.80 -16.02 -20.40
N ASN A 401 42.05 -16.33 -20.11
CA ASN A 401 42.53 -17.66 -19.62
C ASN A 401 43.29 -17.50 -18.29
N ALA A 402 42.84 -16.65 -17.39
CA ALA A 402 43.43 -16.53 -16.06
C ALA A 402 43.30 -17.83 -15.28
N VAL A 403 44.43 -18.37 -14.87
CA VAL A 403 44.52 -19.59 -13.99
C VAL A 403 45.51 -19.31 -12.86
N ASP A 404 45.38 -20.06 -11.80
CA ASP A 404 46.29 -20.00 -10.67
C ASP A 404 47.70 -20.35 -11.13
N GLY A 405 48.71 -19.58 -10.68
CA GLY A 405 50.11 -19.74 -11.06
C GLY A 405 50.51 -19.16 -12.44
N LEU A 406 49.61 -18.57 -13.22
CA LEU A 406 49.90 -17.96 -14.51
C LEU A 406 50.95 -16.85 -14.34
N LYS A 407 51.98 -16.86 -15.20
CA LYS A 407 53.06 -15.87 -15.18
C LYS A 407 52.63 -14.58 -15.86
N VAL A 408 52.82 -13.45 -15.17
CA VAL A 408 52.44 -12.12 -15.64
C VAL A 408 53.56 -11.10 -15.41
N SER A 409 53.45 -9.96 -16.05
CA SER A 409 54.33 -8.79 -15.81
C SER A 409 53.47 -7.53 -15.73
N LEU A 410 53.89 -6.57 -14.93
CA LEU A 410 53.20 -5.29 -14.84
C LEU A 410 53.33 -4.51 -16.15
N PHE A 411 52.28 -3.80 -16.52
CA PHE A 411 52.37 -2.74 -17.52
C PHE A 411 53.37 -1.71 -17.03
N LYS A 412 54.35 -1.34 -17.90
CA LYS A 412 55.30 -0.28 -17.60
C LYS A 412 54.71 1.09 -17.89
#